data_e7f77503e75cfcf5e591dc9ecb38037f
#
_entry.id   e7f77503e75cfcf5e591dc9ecb38037f
#
_cell.length_a   1.000
_cell.length_b   1.000
_cell.length_c   1.000
_cell.angle_alpha   90.00
_cell.angle_beta   90.00
_cell.angle_gamma   90.00
#
_symmetry.space_group_name_H-M   'P 1'
#
loop_
_entity.id
_entity.type
_entity.pdbx_description
1 polymer ?
#
loop_
_entity_poly.entity_id
_entity_poly.type
_entity_poly.pdbx_seq_one_letter_code
_entity_poly.pdbx_strand_id
1 'polypeptide(L)'
;MKVTLFSSIMLCIALNVTSINAADLGIEDFANDYFNAWTASQAPSATKQDIENYLSLLADDIGHQHLPYDPDDTRTKDGKSSMRIGMNHYLGVHTKYQGTLVDVMLGHDVIVLQYDTEATGIHPQSKELITLNFRTTEVLEIENGKVSVIRKYSE
;
A
#
# COMPACT_ATOMS: atom_id res chain seq x y z
N MET A 1 -46.92 58.96 -10.40
CA MET A 1 -46.01 58.34 -9.52
C MET A 1 -45.89 56.81 -9.82
N LYS A 2 -44.81 56.35 -10.44
CA LYS A 2 -44.60 54.94 -10.77
C LYS A 2 -43.60 54.41 -9.75
N VAL A 3 -44.01 53.43 -8.93
CA VAL A 3 -43.19 52.76 -7.97
C VAL A 3 -42.62 51.51 -8.66
N THR A 4 -41.31 51.50 -8.83
CA THR A 4 -40.59 50.36 -9.41
C THR A 4 -40.14 49.43 -8.25
N LEU A 5 -40.72 48.21 -8.19
CA LEU A 5 -40.31 47.17 -7.25
C LEU A 5 -39.01 46.52 -7.76
N PHE A 6 -37.91 46.67 -7.03
CA PHE A 6 -36.69 45.87 -7.23
C PHE A 6 -36.84 44.52 -6.53
N SER A 7 -36.94 43.46 -7.32
CA SER A 7 -36.92 42.08 -6.79
C SER A 7 -35.45 41.65 -6.63
N SER A 8 -34.97 41.57 -5.41
CA SER A 8 -33.67 40.99 -5.11
C SER A 8 -33.74 39.47 -5.19
N ILE A 9 -33.14 38.90 -6.21
CA ILE A 9 -32.92 37.45 -6.30
C ILE A 9 -31.73 37.11 -5.41
N MET A 10 -32.01 36.48 -4.28
CA MET A 10 -30.98 35.94 -3.38
C MET A 10 -30.51 34.57 -3.92
N LEU A 11 -29.31 34.54 -4.53
CA LEU A 11 -28.67 33.32 -5.01
C LEU A 11 -28.08 32.54 -3.81
N CYS A 12 -28.81 31.51 -3.35
CA CYS A 12 -28.27 30.57 -2.34
C CYS A 12 -27.30 29.64 -3.05
N ILE A 13 -26.00 29.91 -2.89
CA ILE A 13 -24.94 28.93 -3.24
C ILE A 13 -24.93 27.86 -2.13
N ALA A 14 -25.50 26.70 -2.45
CA ALA A 14 -25.34 25.51 -1.59
C ALA A 14 -23.89 25.04 -1.68
N LEU A 15 -23.09 25.32 -0.64
CA LEU A 15 -21.79 24.68 -0.45
C LEU A 15 -22.04 23.21 -0.12
N ASN A 16 -21.80 22.33 -1.09
CA ASN A 16 -21.72 20.90 -0.81
C ASN A 16 -20.47 20.67 0.03
N VAL A 17 -20.61 20.66 1.34
CA VAL A 17 -19.60 20.15 2.25
C VAL A 17 -19.69 18.63 2.12
N THR A 18 -18.77 18.04 1.35
CA THR A 18 -18.54 16.59 1.39
C THR A 18 -18.04 16.28 2.79
N SER A 19 -18.88 15.68 3.62
CA SER A 19 -18.45 15.14 4.91
C SER A 19 -17.47 13.99 4.65
N ILE A 20 -16.18 14.22 4.90
CA ILE A 20 -15.18 13.16 4.96
C ILE A 20 -15.60 12.27 6.13
N ASN A 21 -15.79 10.98 5.86
CA ASN A 21 -16.25 10.02 6.86
C ASN A 21 -15.05 9.62 7.74
N ALA A 22 -15.22 9.51 9.05
CA ALA A 22 -14.15 9.11 9.96
C ALA A 22 -13.58 7.70 9.64
N ALA A 23 -14.37 6.85 8.94
CA ALA A 23 -13.92 5.57 8.42
C ALA A 23 -12.91 5.75 7.27
N ASP A 24 -13.07 6.80 6.42
CA ASP A 24 -12.18 7.06 5.30
C ASP A 24 -10.80 7.58 5.78
N LEU A 25 -10.78 8.38 6.85
CA LEU A 25 -9.54 8.84 7.49
C LEU A 25 -8.75 7.65 8.08
N GLY A 26 -9.44 6.67 8.66
CA GLY A 26 -8.79 5.48 9.21
C GLY A 26 -8.15 4.58 8.14
N ILE A 27 -8.74 4.48 6.96
CA ILE A 27 -8.20 3.67 5.85
C ILE A 27 -7.01 4.36 5.16
N GLU A 28 -6.99 5.70 5.10
CA GLU A 28 -5.86 6.48 4.58
C GLU A 28 -4.64 6.36 5.50
N ASP A 29 -4.83 6.50 6.82
CA ASP A 29 -3.77 6.28 7.80
C ASP A 29 -3.22 4.85 7.70
N PHE A 30 -4.09 3.86 7.56
CA PHE A 30 -3.70 2.47 7.38
C PHE A 30 -2.89 2.25 6.09
N ALA A 31 -3.25 2.92 4.97
CA ALA A 31 -2.50 2.85 3.71
C ALA A 31 -1.07 3.38 3.89
N ASN A 32 -0.91 4.51 4.59
CA ASN A 32 0.39 5.09 4.91
C ASN A 32 1.20 4.19 5.85
N ASP A 33 0.59 3.64 6.89
CA ASP A 33 1.23 2.72 7.84
C ASP A 33 1.71 1.45 7.12
N TYR A 34 0.87 0.90 6.24
CA TYR A 34 1.23 -0.26 5.42
C TYR A 34 2.45 0.03 4.55
N PHE A 35 2.44 1.13 3.78
CA PHE A 35 3.54 1.49 2.89
C PHE A 35 4.83 1.77 3.67
N ASN A 36 4.75 2.47 4.80
CA ASN A 36 5.90 2.75 5.65
C ASN A 36 6.50 1.48 6.25
N ALA A 37 5.66 0.56 6.76
CA ALA A 37 6.11 -0.72 7.30
C ALA A 37 6.74 -1.61 6.22
N TRP A 38 6.13 -1.65 5.02
CA TRP A 38 6.72 -2.33 3.86
C TRP A 38 8.10 -1.77 3.53
N THR A 39 8.22 -0.46 3.35
CA THR A 39 9.48 0.21 3.00
C THR A 39 10.55 -0.01 4.08
N ALA A 40 10.18 0.07 5.36
CA ALA A 40 11.11 -0.21 6.46
C ALA A 40 11.63 -1.64 6.43
N SER A 41 10.79 -2.61 6.09
CA SER A 41 11.19 -4.03 5.99
C SER A 41 12.17 -4.33 4.85
N GLN A 42 12.28 -3.42 3.87
CA GLN A 42 13.17 -3.54 2.70
C GLN A 42 14.47 -2.73 2.85
N ALA A 43 14.58 -1.89 3.86
CA ALA A 43 15.74 -1.03 4.06
C ALA A 43 17.05 -1.83 4.27
N PRO A 44 18.23 -1.28 3.90
CA PRO A 44 19.53 -1.94 4.18
C PRO A 44 19.75 -2.27 5.66
N SER A 45 19.17 -1.46 6.55
CA SER A 45 19.22 -1.64 8.00
C SER A 45 18.03 -2.41 8.58
N ALA A 46 17.16 -2.98 7.72
CA ALA A 46 15.99 -3.70 8.16
C ALA A 46 16.34 -4.86 9.11
N THR A 47 15.50 -5.07 10.07
CA THR A 47 15.61 -6.11 11.09
C THR A 47 14.42 -7.09 10.99
N LYS A 48 14.51 -8.20 11.71
CA LYS A 48 13.36 -9.11 11.85
C LYS A 48 12.15 -8.42 12.46
N GLN A 49 12.35 -7.42 13.33
CA GLN A 49 11.24 -6.67 13.92
C GLN A 49 10.51 -5.83 12.87
N ASP A 50 11.23 -5.26 11.89
CA ASP A 50 10.60 -4.50 10.79
C ASP A 50 9.73 -5.41 9.92
N ILE A 51 10.19 -6.66 9.69
CA ILE A 51 9.37 -7.69 9.02
C ILE A 51 8.11 -7.98 9.86
N GLU A 52 8.23 -8.21 11.17
CA GLU A 52 7.07 -8.51 12.02
C GLU A 52 6.10 -7.31 12.11
N ASN A 53 6.60 -6.08 12.13
CA ASN A 53 5.78 -4.87 12.08
C ASN A 53 4.92 -4.84 10.80
N TYR A 54 5.53 -5.10 9.64
CA TYR A 54 4.79 -5.22 8.38
C TYR A 54 3.78 -6.37 8.41
N LEU A 55 4.20 -7.57 8.81
CA LEU A 55 3.33 -8.75 8.89
C LEU A 55 2.18 -8.58 9.88
N SER A 56 2.32 -7.71 10.88
CA SER A 56 1.25 -7.42 11.84
C SER A 56 0.03 -6.77 11.19
N LEU A 57 0.20 -6.12 10.04
CA LEU A 57 -0.88 -5.49 9.27
C LEU A 57 -1.65 -6.49 8.38
N LEU A 58 -1.15 -7.72 8.22
CA LEU A 58 -1.70 -8.74 7.35
C LEU A 58 -2.56 -9.74 8.12
N ALA A 59 -3.55 -10.32 7.44
CA ALA A 59 -4.30 -11.48 7.94
C ALA A 59 -3.40 -12.72 8.00
N ASP A 60 -3.71 -13.68 8.89
CA ASP A 60 -2.87 -14.88 9.04
C ASP A 60 -2.88 -15.79 7.81
N ASP A 61 -4.00 -15.78 7.09
CA ASP A 61 -4.21 -16.52 5.85
C ASP A 61 -4.02 -15.68 4.58
N ILE A 62 -3.21 -14.63 4.64
CA ILE A 62 -2.95 -13.70 3.54
C ILE A 62 -2.71 -14.39 2.21
N GLY A 63 -3.42 -13.97 1.16
CA GLY A 63 -3.11 -14.29 -0.23
C GLY A 63 -2.15 -13.25 -0.82
N HIS A 64 -1.15 -13.68 -1.59
CA HIS A 64 -0.15 -12.77 -2.13
C HIS A 64 0.24 -13.14 -3.56
N GLN A 65 -0.17 -12.32 -4.53
CA GLN A 65 0.23 -12.41 -5.93
C GLN A 65 1.32 -11.36 -6.22
N HIS A 66 2.32 -11.73 -7.02
CA HIS A 66 3.36 -10.83 -7.50
C HIS A 66 3.69 -11.10 -8.97
N LEU A 67 2.99 -10.47 -9.88
CA LEU A 67 3.25 -10.64 -11.32
C LEU A 67 4.56 -9.99 -11.76
N PRO A 68 5.29 -10.63 -12.68
CA PRO A 68 4.95 -11.88 -13.38
C PRO A 68 5.43 -13.15 -12.66
N TYR A 69 5.94 -13.07 -11.44
CA TYR A 69 6.68 -14.15 -10.77
C TYR A 69 5.76 -15.17 -10.07
N ASP A 70 4.75 -14.69 -9.39
CA ASP A 70 3.78 -15.51 -8.66
C ASP A 70 2.36 -15.05 -8.99
N PRO A 71 1.61 -15.81 -9.79
CA PRO A 71 0.25 -15.43 -10.19
C PRO A 71 -0.86 -15.88 -9.21
N ASP A 72 -0.52 -16.64 -8.16
CA ASP A 72 -1.49 -17.20 -7.23
C ASP A 72 -1.76 -16.27 -6.06
N ASP A 73 -3.00 -15.81 -5.90
CA ASP A 73 -3.47 -15.01 -4.78
C ASP A 73 -4.32 -15.80 -3.78
N THR A 74 -4.28 -17.13 -3.85
CA THR A 74 -5.06 -18.01 -2.97
C THR A 74 -4.67 -17.80 -1.51
N ARG A 75 -5.67 -17.55 -0.67
CA ARG A 75 -5.49 -17.47 0.78
C ARG A 75 -5.30 -18.86 1.37
N THR A 76 -4.24 -19.04 2.18
CA THR A 76 -3.94 -20.30 2.86
C THR A 76 -3.69 -20.04 4.34
N LYS A 77 -4.06 -20.99 5.20
CA LYS A 77 -3.93 -20.87 6.67
C LYS A 77 -2.50 -20.58 7.17
N ASP A 78 -1.49 -20.78 6.33
CA ASP A 78 -0.08 -20.54 6.59
C ASP A 78 0.51 -19.41 5.73
N GLY A 79 -0.33 -18.63 5.02
CA GLY A 79 0.08 -17.56 4.11
C GLY A 79 1.08 -16.58 4.75
N LYS A 80 0.75 -16.04 5.94
CA LYS A 80 1.66 -15.15 6.68
C LYS A 80 2.97 -15.83 7.08
N SER A 81 2.92 -17.11 7.45
CA SER A 81 4.14 -17.87 7.79
C SER A 81 5.04 -18.05 6.57
N SER A 82 4.46 -18.32 5.42
CA SER A 82 5.18 -18.45 4.16
C SER A 82 5.81 -17.11 3.74
N MET A 83 5.09 -15.99 3.84
CA MET A 83 5.64 -14.66 3.61
C MET A 83 6.81 -14.36 4.56
N ARG A 84 6.68 -14.67 5.86
CA ARG A 84 7.75 -14.48 6.84
C ARG A 84 9.03 -15.22 6.45
N ILE A 85 8.91 -16.45 5.98
CA ILE A 85 10.07 -17.25 5.52
C ILE A 85 10.72 -16.56 4.32
N GLY A 86 9.94 -16.17 3.31
CA GLY A 86 10.42 -15.47 2.13
C GLY A 86 11.12 -14.15 2.47
N MET A 87 10.48 -13.30 3.27
CA MET A 87 11.05 -12.00 3.67
C MET A 87 12.35 -12.16 4.47
N ASN A 88 12.43 -13.11 5.38
CA ASN A 88 13.67 -13.39 6.12
C ASN A 88 14.79 -13.91 5.21
N HIS A 89 14.47 -14.60 4.12
CA HIS A 89 15.49 -15.04 3.15
C HIS A 89 16.15 -13.87 2.42
N TYR A 90 15.40 -12.78 2.17
CA TYR A 90 15.89 -11.57 1.52
C TYR A 90 16.33 -10.47 2.49
N LEU A 91 16.23 -10.70 3.79
CA LEU A 91 16.64 -9.71 4.80
C LEU A 91 18.13 -9.35 4.66
N GLY A 92 18.41 -8.05 4.55
CA GLY A 92 19.78 -7.53 4.44
C GLY A 92 20.44 -7.67 3.07
N VAL A 93 19.70 -8.09 2.03
CA VAL A 93 20.27 -8.15 0.66
C VAL A 93 20.42 -6.78 0.02
N HIS A 94 19.59 -5.79 0.41
CA HIS A 94 19.66 -4.43 -0.12
C HIS A 94 20.84 -3.65 0.46
N THR A 95 21.58 -2.98 -0.41
CA THR A 95 22.60 -1.98 -0.05
C THR A 95 22.05 -0.56 -0.20
N LYS A 96 21.01 -0.39 -1.03
CA LYS A 96 20.18 0.81 -1.16
C LYS A 96 18.72 0.37 -1.38
N TYR A 97 17.79 1.05 -0.71
CA TYR A 97 16.35 0.90 -0.98
C TYR A 97 15.67 2.24 -0.75
N GLN A 98 14.83 2.62 -1.69
CA GLN A 98 13.96 3.79 -1.59
C GLN A 98 12.62 3.47 -2.24
N GLY A 99 11.56 3.57 -1.45
CA GLY A 99 10.19 3.56 -1.94
C GLY A 99 9.63 4.99 -1.91
N THR A 100 8.95 5.40 -2.96
CA THR A 100 8.28 6.71 -3.04
C THR A 100 6.83 6.50 -3.41
N LEU A 101 5.92 6.80 -2.49
CA LEU A 101 4.48 6.72 -2.75
C LEU A 101 4.09 7.79 -3.79
N VAL A 102 3.43 7.38 -4.86
CA VAL A 102 3.03 8.25 -5.98
C VAL A 102 1.55 8.59 -5.89
N ASP A 103 0.70 7.60 -5.62
CA ASP A 103 -0.74 7.77 -5.53
C ASP A 103 -1.38 6.74 -4.61
N VAL A 104 -2.51 7.12 -4.01
CA VAL A 104 -3.33 6.25 -3.16
C VAL A 104 -4.79 6.43 -3.56
N MET A 105 -5.43 5.33 -3.98
CA MET A 105 -6.87 5.31 -4.20
C MET A 105 -7.53 4.45 -3.13
N LEU A 106 -8.57 4.99 -2.51
CA LEU A 106 -9.32 4.36 -1.43
C LEU A 106 -10.70 3.96 -1.91
N GLY A 107 -11.10 2.73 -1.62
CA GLY A 107 -12.45 2.22 -1.83
C GLY A 107 -13.01 1.56 -0.58
N HIS A 108 -14.20 0.98 -0.68
CA HIS A 108 -14.75 0.21 0.43
C HIS A 108 -13.97 -1.11 0.54
N ASP A 109 -13.26 -1.29 1.65
CA ASP A 109 -12.44 -2.47 1.93
C ASP A 109 -11.34 -2.76 0.88
N VAL A 110 -10.91 -1.74 0.14
CA VAL A 110 -9.82 -1.85 -0.84
C VAL A 110 -8.95 -0.59 -0.84
N ILE A 111 -7.64 -0.80 -0.94
CA ILE A 111 -6.65 0.26 -1.13
C ILE A 111 -5.86 -0.07 -2.39
N VAL A 112 -5.64 0.93 -3.25
CA VAL A 112 -4.71 0.81 -4.37
C VAL A 112 -3.57 1.79 -4.14
N LEU A 113 -2.35 1.26 -4.06
CA LEU A 113 -1.13 2.05 -3.93
C LEU A 113 -0.38 2.05 -5.27
N GLN A 114 0.12 3.20 -5.67
CA GLN A 114 1.10 3.30 -6.74
C GLN A 114 2.37 3.91 -6.17
N TYR A 115 3.52 3.25 -6.38
CA TYR A 115 4.79 3.72 -5.85
C TYR A 115 5.96 3.37 -6.77
N ASP A 116 7.00 4.21 -6.73
CA ASP A 116 8.27 3.98 -7.38
C ASP A 116 9.25 3.33 -6.40
N THR A 117 10.02 2.37 -6.90
CA THR A 117 11.08 1.70 -6.14
C THR A 117 12.42 1.87 -6.83
N GLU A 118 13.42 2.32 -6.07
CA GLU A 118 14.84 2.20 -6.42
C GLU A 118 15.50 1.25 -5.44
N ALA A 119 16.02 0.13 -5.91
CA ALA A 119 16.68 -0.86 -5.06
C ALA A 119 18.02 -1.29 -5.67
N THR A 120 19.04 -1.40 -4.85
CA THR A 120 20.34 -2.00 -5.21
C THR A 120 20.70 -3.02 -4.16
N GLY A 121 21.16 -4.19 -4.57
CA GLY A 121 21.50 -5.26 -3.64
C GLY A 121 22.25 -6.41 -4.28
N ILE A 122 22.70 -7.34 -3.44
CA ILE A 122 23.38 -8.56 -3.87
C ILE A 122 22.35 -9.69 -3.97
N HIS A 123 22.13 -10.19 -5.18
CA HIS A 123 21.20 -11.29 -5.37
C HIS A 123 21.61 -12.54 -4.59
N PRO A 124 20.73 -13.15 -3.77
CA PRO A 124 21.12 -14.20 -2.85
C PRO A 124 21.72 -15.44 -3.53
N GLN A 125 21.23 -15.79 -4.72
CA GLN A 125 21.67 -16.98 -5.45
C GLN A 125 22.85 -16.68 -6.40
N SER A 126 22.70 -15.67 -7.33
CA SER A 126 23.74 -15.38 -8.34
C SER A 126 24.95 -14.64 -7.76
N LYS A 127 24.81 -13.99 -6.60
CA LYS A 127 25.84 -13.12 -5.96
C LYS A 127 26.19 -11.88 -6.77
N GLU A 128 25.39 -11.54 -7.76
CA GLU A 128 25.55 -10.35 -8.59
C GLU A 128 24.95 -9.12 -7.92
N LEU A 129 25.59 -7.97 -8.15
CA LEU A 129 25.02 -6.67 -7.79
C LEU A 129 23.91 -6.33 -8.81
N ILE A 130 22.69 -6.20 -8.32
CA ILE A 130 21.52 -5.86 -9.13
C ILE A 130 21.00 -4.50 -8.72
N THR A 131 20.66 -3.66 -9.69
CA THR A 131 19.93 -2.41 -9.49
C THR A 131 18.60 -2.49 -10.21
N LEU A 132 17.52 -2.21 -9.49
CA LEU A 132 16.14 -2.25 -9.98
C LEU A 132 15.52 -0.87 -9.81
N ASN A 133 14.83 -0.41 -10.85
CA ASN A 133 14.00 0.78 -10.84
C ASN A 133 12.69 0.42 -11.53
N PHE A 134 11.60 0.45 -10.79
CA PHE A 134 10.30 0.08 -11.35
C PHE A 134 9.17 0.80 -10.62
N ARG A 135 8.05 0.95 -11.33
CA ARG A 135 6.79 1.38 -10.74
C ARG A 135 5.94 0.17 -10.40
N THR A 136 5.35 0.20 -9.23
CA THR A 136 4.42 -0.84 -8.78
C THR A 136 3.04 -0.25 -8.58
N THR A 137 2.03 -0.95 -9.08
CA THR A 137 0.64 -0.80 -8.63
C THR A 137 0.30 -1.99 -7.75
N GLU A 138 -0.13 -1.74 -6.53
CA GLU A 138 -0.45 -2.77 -5.54
C GLU A 138 -1.90 -2.60 -5.07
N VAL A 139 -2.68 -3.67 -5.16
CA VAL A 139 -4.08 -3.71 -4.72
C VAL A 139 -4.15 -4.52 -3.43
N LEU A 140 -4.71 -3.91 -2.38
CA LEU A 140 -4.89 -4.50 -1.06
C LEU A 140 -6.38 -4.69 -0.79
N GLU A 141 -6.82 -5.91 -0.52
CA GLU A 141 -8.15 -6.16 0.02
C GLU A 141 -8.08 -6.17 1.54
N ILE A 142 -9.02 -5.46 2.18
CA ILE A 142 -9.05 -5.28 3.63
C ILE A 142 -10.18 -6.11 4.22
N GLU A 143 -9.86 -6.88 5.24
CA GLU A 143 -10.83 -7.65 6.02
C GLU A 143 -10.50 -7.55 7.51
N ASN A 144 -11.48 -7.18 8.32
CA ASN A 144 -11.31 -7.03 9.78
C ASN A 144 -10.13 -6.12 10.19
N GLY A 145 -9.89 -5.03 9.41
CA GLY A 145 -8.82 -4.07 9.65
C GLY A 145 -7.41 -4.59 9.33
N LYS A 146 -7.30 -5.66 8.54
CA LYS A 146 -6.05 -6.24 8.06
C LYS A 146 -6.08 -6.47 6.56
N VAL A 147 -4.91 -6.47 5.91
CA VAL A 147 -4.80 -6.89 4.51
C VAL A 147 -5.02 -8.39 4.41
N SER A 148 -6.00 -8.81 3.64
CA SER A 148 -6.35 -10.21 3.41
C SER A 148 -5.85 -10.75 2.07
N VAL A 149 -5.67 -9.86 1.07
CA VAL A 149 -5.07 -10.21 -0.24
C VAL A 149 -4.21 -9.05 -0.71
N ILE A 150 -3.05 -9.36 -1.25
CA ILE A 150 -2.15 -8.44 -1.94
C ILE A 150 -2.04 -8.88 -3.39
N ARG A 151 -2.26 -7.96 -4.34
CA ARG A 151 -1.94 -8.16 -5.76
C ARG A 151 -0.98 -7.08 -6.22
N LYS A 152 0.21 -7.49 -6.63
CA LYS A 152 1.30 -6.62 -7.02
C LYS A 152 1.59 -6.73 -8.51
N TYR A 153 1.64 -5.59 -9.19
CA TYR A 153 1.90 -5.42 -10.62
C TYR A 153 3.07 -4.46 -10.76
N SER A 154 4.23 -4.95 -11.22
CA SER A 154 5.44 -4.13 -11.41
C SER A 154 5.79 -3.99 -12.90
N GLU A 155 6.20 -2.76 -13.30
CA GLU A 155 6.61 -2.39 -14.66
C GLU A 155 8.09 -1.99 -14.71
#